data_88ba5c43b834be19a46b85cbf13ed848
#
_entry.id   88ba5c43b834be19a46b85cbf13ed848
#
_cell.length_a   1.000
_cell.length_b   1.000
_cell.length_c   1.000
_cell.angle_alpha   90.00
_cell.angle_beta   90.00
_cell.angle_gamma   90.00
#
_symmetry.space_group_name_H-M   'P 1'
#
loop_
_entity.id
_entity.type
_entity.pdbx_description
1 polymer ?
#
loop_
_entity_poly.entity_id
_entity_poly.type
_entity_poly.pdbx_seq_one_letter_code
_entity_poly.pdbx_strand_id
1 'polypeptide(L)'
;RVLFRSAVMGQLVCFVANQWKKHFDQPAERVVCRLSDTLFAIGCADRTRRELEEELKAIYAEMPKECVASVGLMRRVPFTQSIGVAGTREVRCKNWDALYDLCEKRLAAAQTAGGDRIYDGE
;
A
#
# COMPACT_ATOMS: atom_id res chain seq x y z
N ARG A 1 8.67 3.58 26.05
CA ARG A 1 9.17 3.94 24.72
C ARG A 1 8.65 3.01 23.63
N VAL A 2 8.68 1.70 23.91
CA VAL A 2 8.15 0.73 22.95
C VAL A 2 6.66 0.95 22.76
N LEU A 3 5.91 1.18 23.83
CA LEU A 3 4.49 1.46 23.78
C LEU A 3 4.22 2.74 22.98
N PHE A 4 5.06 3.75 23.18
CA PHE A 4 4.94 5.01 22.44
C PHE A 4 5.05 4.76 20.95
N ARG A 5 6.07 4.01 20.52
CA ARG A 5 6.25 3.68 19.11
C ARG A 5 5.06 2.91 18.57
N SER A 6 4.57 1.93 19.32
CA SER A 6 3.44 1.13 18.87
C SER A 6 2.19 1.98 18.68
N ALA A 7 1.94 2.92 19.59
CA ALA A 7 0.78 3.80 19.48
C ALA A 7 0.88 4.71 18.25
N VAL A 8 2.06 5.29 18.02
CA VAL A 8 2.28 6.15 16.85
C VAL A 8 2.11 5.32 15.57
N MET A 9 2.70 4.14 15.53
CA MET A 9 2.62 3.28 14.36
C MET A 9 1.19 2.85 14.08
N GLY A 10 0.41 2.54 15.12
CA GLY A 10 -0.98 2.18 14.95
C GLY A 10 -1.79 3.30 14.33
N GLN A 11 -1.57 4.53 14.78
CA GLN A 11 -2.28 5.67 14.23
C GLN A 11 -1.87 5.93 12.77
N LEU A 12 -0.58 5.81 12.47
CA LEU A 12 -0.08 5.97 11.12
C LEU A 12 -0.68 4.95 10.17
N VAL A 13 -0.69 3.68 10.60
CA VAL A 13 -1.23 2.60 9.79
C VAL A 13 -2.72 2.80 9.52
N CYS A 14 -3.48 3.22 10.52
CA CYS A 14 -4.89 3.52 10.34
C CYS A 14 -5.10 4.68 9.37
N PHE A 15 -4.28 5.71 9.48
CA PHE A 15 -4.37 6.87 8.59
C PHE A 15 -4.14 6.44 7.13
N VAL A 16 -3.08 5.67 6.90
CA VAL A 16 -2.74 5.20 5.55
C VAL A 16 -3.85 4.32 4.99
N ALA A 17 -4.36 3.40 5.81
CA ALA A 17 -5.44 2.51 5.39
C ALA A 17 -6.67 3.32 4.97
N ASN A 18 -7.02 4.33 5.74
CA ASN A 18 -8.18 5.16 5.43
C ASN A 18 -7.99 5.97 4.15
N GLN A 19 -6.76 6.43 3.90
CA GLN A 19 -6.48 7.13 2.65
C GLN A 19 -6.72 6.22 1.44
N TRP A 20 -6.24 4.99 1.50
CA TRP A 20 -6.44 4.05 0.39
C TRP A 20 -7.90 3.63 0.27
N LYS A 21 -8.61 3.43 1.37
CA LYS A 21 -10.01 3.04 1.34
C LYS A 21 -10.88 4.10 0.66
N LYS A 22 -10.56 5.36 0.81
CA LYS A 22 -11.31 6.42 0.13
C LYS A 22 -11.35 6.21 -1.37
N HIS A 23 -10.29 5.65 -1.93
CA HIS A 23 -10.18 5.47 -3.38
C HIS A 23 -10.61 4.10 -3.86
N PHE A 24 -10.67 3.11 -2.96
CA PHE A 24 -10.91 1.72 -3.34
C PHE A 24 -12.08 1.06 -2.63
N ASP A 25 -12.94 1.83 -1.98
CA ASP A 25 -14.13 1.29 -1.36
C ASP A 25 -15.23 0.99 -2.38
N GLN A 26 -15.17 1.63 -3.50
CA GLN A 26 -16.13 1.50 -4.59
C GLN A 26 -15.36 1.37 -5.89
N PRO A 27 -15.77 0.53 -6.81
CA PRO A 27 -16.89 -0.41 -6.77
C PRO A 27 -16.57 -1.69 -5.99
N ALA A 28 -17.55 -2.59 -5.89
CA ALA A 28 -17.44 -3.82 -5.09
C ALA A 28 -16.30 -4.73 -5.52
N GLU A 29 -15.79 -4.58 -6.74
CA GLU A 29 -14.68 -5.38 -7.25
C GLU A 29 -13.33 -4.99 -6.65
N ARG A 30 -13.32 -4.00 -5.78
CA ARG A 30 -12.09 -3.53 -5.16
C ARG A 30 -12.13 -3.79 -3.67
N VAL A 31 -10.99 -4.17 -3.13
CA VAL A 31 -10.88 -4.47 -1.72
C VAL A 31 -9.54 -3.98 -1.18
N VAL A 32 -9.57 -3.45 0.03
CA VAL A 32 -8.36 -3.06 0.76
C VAL A 32 -8.34 -3.85 2.04
N CYS A 33 -7.28 -4.59 2.28
CA CYS A 33 -7.16 -5.36 3.50
C CYS A 33 -5.77 -5.21 4.11
N ARG A 34 -5.72 -5.38 5.41
CA ARG A 34 -4.47 -5.31 6.16
C ARG A 34 -3.94 -6.72 6.38
N LEU A 35 -2.68 -6.93 6.03
CA LEU A 35 -2.05 -8.24 6.15
C LEU A 35 -1.14 -8.32 7.37
N SER A 36 -0.57 -7.21 7.80
CA SER A 36 0.28 -7.17 8.98
C SER A 36 0.28 -5.74 9.52
N ASP A 37 1.10 -5.49 10.53
CA ASP A 37 1.19 -4.17 11.15
C ASP A 37 1.60 -3.08 10.15
N THR A 38 2.32 -3.45 9.10
CA THR A 38 2.85 -2.47 8.16
C THR A 38 2.54 -2.81 6.71
N LEU A 39 1.75 -3.83 6.45
CA LEU A 39 1.51 -4.33 5.10
C LEU A 39 0.03 -4.35 4.78
N PHE A 40 -0.31 -3.74 3.65
CA PHE A 40 -1.67 -3.75 3.11
C PHE A 40 -1.69 -4.42 1.76
N ALA A 41 -2.85 -4.91 1.38
CA ALA A 41 -3.09 -5.43 0.04
C ALA A 41 -4.32 -4.75 -0.54
N ILE A 42 -4.23 -4.40 -1.81
CA ILE A 42 -5.35 -3.86 -2.55
C ILE A 42 -5.65 -4.81 -3.70
N GLY A 43 -6.85 -5.34 -3.71
CA GLY A 43 -7.31 -6.20 -4.78
C GLY A 43 -8.24 -5.42 -5.70
N CYS A 44 -8.06 -5.58 -7.00
CA CYS A 44 -8.83 -4.84 -7.99
C CYS A 44 -9.11 -5.75 -9.18
N ALA A 45 -10.38 -6.12 -9.36
CA ALA A 45 -10.76 -7.05 -10.42
C ALA A 45 -11.13 -6.34 -11.73
N ASP A 46 -11.30 -5.03 -11.69
CA ASP A 46 -11.79 -4.27 -12.84
C ASP A 46 -10.71 -3.48 -13.57
N ARG A 47 -9.44 -3.81 -13.35
CA ARG A 47 -8.32 -3.12 -13.97
C ARG A 47 -7.24 -4.10 -14.40
N THR A 48 -6.53 -3.76 -15.46
CA THR A 48 -5.29 -4.47 -15.80
C THR A 48 -4.17 -3.98 -14.87
N ARG A 49 -3.05 -4.72 -14.86
CA ARG A 49 -1.91 -4.29 -14.04
C ARG A 49 -1.48 -2.88 -14.37
N ARG A 50 -1.39 -2.57 -15.66
CA ARG A 50 -0.94 -1.24 -16.08
C ARG A 50 -1.92 -0.15 -15.66
N GLU A 51 -3.21 -0.39 -15.84
CA GLU A 51 -4.22 0.58 -15.44
C GLU A 51 -4.19 0.82 -13.93
N LEU A 52 -4.06 -0.26 -13.16
CA LEU A 52 -4.00 -0.14 -11.72
C LEU A 52 -2.74 0.62 -11.29
N GLU A 53 -1.61 0.31 -11.91
CA GLU A 53 -0.35 0.97 -11.58
C GLU A 53 -0.43 2.48 -11.81
N GLU A 54 -1.02 2.89 -12.93
CA GLU A 54 -1.19 4.31 -13.22
C GLU A 54 -2.13 4.98 -12.24
N GLU A 55 -3.20 4.30 -11.89
CA GLU A 55 -4.15 4.82 -10.91
C GLU A 55 -3.49 4.98 -9.54
N LEU A 56 -2.70 3.98 -9.11
CA LEU A 56 -1.99 4.03 -7.85
C LEU A 56 -0.98 5.17 -7.82
N LYS A 57 -0.27 5.38 -8.92
CA LYS A 57 0.68 6.47 -9.00
C LYS A 57 -0.01 7.83 -8.86
N ALA A 58 -1.14 8.00 -9.50
CA ALA A 58 -1.90 9.24 -9.40
C ALA A 58 -2.39 9.49 -7.99
N ILE A 59 -2.93 8.45 -7.35
CA ILE A 59 -3.43 8.56 -5.98
C ILE A 59 -2.28 8.88 -5.02
N TYR A 60 -1.17 8.15 -5.16
CA TYR A 60 -0.03 8.34 -4.26
C TYR A 60 0.57 9.73 -4.39
N ALA A 61 0.60 10.28 -5.59
CA ALA A 61 1.15 11.62 -5.81
C ALA A 61 0.35 12.70 -5.07
N GLU A 62 -0.95 12.47 -4.89
CA GLU A 62 -1.81 13.43 -4.21
C GLU A 62 -2.06 13.09 -2.75
N MET A 63 -1.57 11.95 -2.30
CA MET A 63 -1.80 11.50 -0.93
C MET A 63 -0.95 12.31 0.05
N PRO A 64 -1.50 12.64 1.23
CA PRO A 64 -0.69 13.31 2.26
C PRO A 64 0.53 12.48 2.63
N LYS A 65 1.64 13.15 2.86
CA LYS A 65 2.91 12.50 3.21
C LYS A 65 3.21 12.58 4.70
N GLU A 66 2.28 13.09 5.47
CA GLU A 66 2.39 13.20 6.92
C GLU A 66 1.05 12.88 7.53
N CYS A 67 1.08 12.29 8.72
CA CYS A 67 -0.14 12.19 9.51
C CYS A 67 0.11 12.83 10.86
N VAL A 68 -0.99 13.22 11.51
CA VAL A 68 -0.92 13.78 12.85
C VAL A 68 -1.24 12.66 13.82
N ALA A 69 -0.26 12.29 14.63
CA ALA A 69 -0.43 11.26 15.65
C ALA A 69 -0.53 11.92 17.01
N SER A 70 -1.41 11.40 17.85
CA SER A 70 -1.65 11.92 19.18
C SER A 70 -1.25 10.87 20.21
N VAL A 71 -0.12 11.11 20.90
CA VAL A 71 0.35 10.25 21.97
C VAL A 71 0.83 11.18 23.08
N GLY A 72 -0.11 11.73 23.83
CA GLY A 72 0.17 12.77 24.78
C GLY A 72 0.25 14.14 24.14
N LEU A 73 1.05 14.26 23.12
CA LEU A 73 1.17 15.50 22.35
C LEU A 73 0.88 15.22 20.88
N MET A 74 0.34 16.22 20.19
CA MET A 74 0.11 16.11 18.75
C MET A 74 1.46 16.21 18.04
N ARG A 75 1.69 15.29 17.11
CA ARG A 75 2.94 15.24 16.35
C ARG A 75 2.65 14.98 14.89
N ARG A 76 3.40 15.64 14.02
CA ARG A 76 3.38 15.35 12.60
C ARG A 76 4.38 14.25 12.33
N VAL A 77 3.91 13.16 11.72
CA VAL A 77 4.73 12.00 11.42
C VAL A 77 4.85 11.86 9.92
N PRO A 78 6.01 12.18 9.35
CA PRO A 78 6.22 11.96 7.91
C PRO A 78 6.34 10.48 7.62
N PHE A 79 5.90 10.08 6.44
CA PHE A 79 5.98 8.68 6.05
C PHE A 79 6.09 8.56 4.54
N THR A 80 6.61 7.43 4.10
CA THR A 80 6.64 7.07 2.68
C THR A 80 6.10 5.66 2.54
N GLN A 81 5.73 5.30 1.34
CA GLN A 81 5.21 3.98 1.04
C GLN A 81 5.95 3.39 -0.15
N SER A 82 6.07 2.08 -0.13
CA SER A 82 6.58 1.33 -1.28
C SER A 82 5.49 0.37 -1.70
N ILE A 83 5.29 0.21 -3.00
CA ILE A 83 4.18 -0.57 -3.52
C ILE A 83 4.66 -1.50 -4.62
N GLY A 84 4.30 -2.77 -4.50
CA GLY A 84 4.51 -3.76 -5.56
C GLY A 84 3.17 -4.07 -6.21
N VAL A 85 3.14 -4.12 -7.53
CA VAL A 85 1.91 -4.34 -8.28
C VAL A 85 2.09 -5.53 -9.21
N ALA A 86 1.07 -6.39 -9.28
CA ALA A 86 1.10 -7.56 -10.16
C ALA A 86 -0.30 -7.84 -10.68
N GLY A 87 -0.36 -8.41 -11.87
CA GLY A 87 -1.62 -8.81 -12.49
C GLY A 87 -1.65 -10.30 -12.74
N THR A 88 -2.86 -10.86 -12.83
CA THR A 88 -3.03 -12.29 -12.99
C THR A 88 -2.46 -12.82 -14.30
N ARG A 89 -2.30 -11.97 -15.30
CA ARG A 89 -1.71 -12.40 -16.59
C ARG A 89 -0.21 -12.63 -16.50
N GLU A 90 0.41 -12.21 -15.42
CA GLU A 90 1.85 -12.31 -15.24
C GLU A 90 2.28 -13.57 -14.52
N VAL A 91 1.34 -14.40 -14.07
CA VAL A 91 1.65 -15.62 -13.34
C VAL A 91 1.04 -16.81 -14.09
N ARG A 92 1.77 -17.93 -14.08
CA ARG A 92 1.30 -19.15 -14.75
C ARG A 92 0.20 -19.80 -13.93
N CYS A 93 0.42 -19.95 -12.64
CA CYS A 93 -0.59 -20.48 -11.75
C CYS A 93 -1.51 -19.34 -11.34
N LYS A 94 -2.76 -19.40 -11.76
CA LYS A 94 -3.73 -18.35 -11.48
C LYS A 94 -4.30 -18.53 -10.08
N ASN A 95 -3.43 -18.51 -9.07
CA ASN A 95 -3.88 -18.61 -7.69
C ASN A 95 -3.28 -17.46 -6.88
N TRP A 96 -3.81 -17.33 -5.66
CA TRP A 96 -3.42 -16.24 -4.77
C TRP A 96 -1.93 -16.27 -4.43
N ASP A 97 -1.41 -17.46 -4.15
CA ASP A 97 -0.03 -17.58 -3.69
C ASP A 97 0.96 -17.06 -4.74
N ALA A 98 0.76 -17.45 -6.00
CA ALA A 98 1.65 -17.02 -7.08
C ALA A 98 1.57 -15.52 -7.28
N LEU A 99 0.38 -14.96 -7.22
CA LEU A 99 0.19 -13.52 -7.39
C LEU A 99 0.80 -12.75 -6.23
N TYR A 100 0.56 -13.23 -5.01
CA TYR A 100 1.09 -12.61 -3.81
C TYR A 100 2.63 -12.62 -3.81
N ASP A 101 3.23 -13.74 -4.19
CA ASP A 101 4.68 -13.85 -4.26
C ASP A 101 5.28 -12.84 -5.23
N LEU A 102 4.63 -12.65 -6.37
CA LEU A 102 5.10 -11.67 -7.35
C LEU A 102 4.97 -10.25 -6.81
N CYS A 103 3.88 -9.94 -6.14
CA CYS A 103 3.70 -8.63 -5.52
C CYS A 103 4.77 -8.39 -4.45
N GLU A 104 5.06 -9.39 -3.63
CA GLU A 104 6.10 -9.27 -2.60
C GLU A 104 7.46 -9.01 -3.20
N LYS A 105 7.78 -9.71 -4.27
CA LYS A 105 9.07 -9.55 -4.94
C LYS A 105 9.21 -8.13 -5.48
N ARG A 106 8.15 -7.60 -6.06
CA ARG A 106 8.16 -6.24 -6.60
C ARG A 106 8.17 -5.19 -5.51
N LEU A 107 7.50 -5.47 -4.40
CA LEU A 107 7.56 -4.59 -3.23
C LEU A 107 8.99 -4.51 -2.70
N ALA A 108 9.66 -5.65 -2.58
CA ALA A 108 11.04 -5.68 -2.14
C ALA A 108 11.95 -4.91 -3.09
N ALA A 109 11.69 -5.01 -4.41
CA ALA A 109 12.46 -4.27 -5.41
C ALA A 109 12.28 -2.77 -5.23
N ALA A 110 11.06 -2.32 -4.95
CA ALA A 110 10.79 -0.89 -4.71
C ALA A 110 11.50 -0.42 -3.44
N GLN A 111 11.51 -1.24 -2.40
CA GLN A 111 12.20 -0.91 -1.15
C GLN A 111 13.69 -0.86 -1.34
N THR A 112 14.25 -1.81 -2.08
CA THR A 112 15.70 -1.86 -2.36
C THR A 112 16.13 -0.64 -3.18
N ALA A 113 15.28 -0.16 -4.07
CA ALA A 113 15.57 1.00 -4.90
C ALA A 113 15.46 2.32 -4.13
N GLY A 114 15.16 2.28 -2.84
CA GLY A 114 15.11 3.47 -2.00
C GLY A 114 13.76 3.75 -1.37
N GLY A 115 12.74 2.97 -1.69
CA GLY A 115 11.41 3.19 -1.17
C GLY A 115 10.72 4.39 -1.78
N ASP A 116 9.60 4.79 -1.20
CA ASP A 116 8.83 5.95 -1.63
C ASP A 116 8.50 5.90 -3.12
N ARG A 117 8.02 4.76 -3.56
CA ARG A 117 7.75 4.55 -4.99
C ARG A 117 6.85 3.37 -5.23
N ILE A 118 6.27 3.35 -6.40
CA ILE A 118 5.53 2.21 -6.90
C ILE A 118 6.44 1.51 -7.89
N TYR A 119 6.52 0.17 -7.77
CA TYR A 119 7.29 -0.63 -8.73
C TYR A 119 6.76 -0.34 -10.14
N ASP A 120 7.65 0.01 -11.04
CA ASP A 120 7.24 0.44 -12.39
C ASP A 120 7.58 -0.57 -13.47
N GLY A 121 7.70 -1.81 -13.10
CA GLY A 121 7.51 -2.86 -14.06
C GLY A 121 8.74 -3.51 -14.65
N GLU A 122 9.89 -3.28 -14.14
CA GLU A 122 11.00 -4.05 -14.68
C GLU A 122 11.67 -4.86 -13.60
#